data_01c9629dda5e7e84cf7d7739df21d362
#
_entry.id   01c9629dda5e7e84cf7d7739df21d362
#
_cell.length_a   1.000
_cell.length_b   1.000
_cell.length_c   1.000
_cell.angle_alpha   90.00
_cell.angle_beta   90.00
_cell.angle_gamma   90.00
#
_symmetry.space_group_name_H-M   'P 1'
#
loop_
_entity.id
_entity.type
_entity.pdbx_description
1 polymer ?
#
loop_
_entity_poly.entity_id
_entity_poly.type
_entity_poly.pdbx_seq_one_letter_code
_entity_poly.pdbx_strand_id
1 'polypeptide(L)'
;MDETTTETPVSRISFEIPSSVLRNISKAIIAFSYFEATVEMAIWNILKLESDDGRIFTRTMQAVRKIGILQEVVERRHTNLTRSILDKDFWKRAKDAAQERNIAAHGVWIWYGECSTSRV
;
A
#
# COMPACT_ATOMS: atom_id res chain seq x y z
N MET A 1 43.56 3.39 0.49
CA MET A 1 43.14 3.55 0.54
C MET A 1 42.29 3.94 0.32
N ASP A 2 41.85 4.02 0.38
CA ASP A 2 41.03 4.54 0.10
C ASP A 2 39.83 4.06 -0.14
N GLU A 3 39.48 2.94 0.21
CA GLU A 3 38.21 2.43 0.19
C GLU A 3 37.22 3.25 0.83
N THR A 4 37.54 3.91 1.87
CA THR A 4 36.63 4.79 2.54
C THR A 4 36.18 5.90 1.65
N THR A 5 37.01 6.28 0.70
CA THR A 5 36.59 7.32 -0.21
C THR A 5 35.60 6.83 -1.18
N THR A 6 35.52 5.53 -1.39
CA THR A 6 34.50 5.02 -2.26
C THR A 6 33.18 4.91 -1.57
N GLU A 7 33.12 5.17 -0.28
CA GLU A 7 31.85 5.19 0.38
C GLU A 7 30.95 6.12 -0.32
N THR A 8 29.83 5.64 -0.73
CA THR A 8 28.96 6.46 -1.51
C THR A 8 28.22 7.40 -0.61
N PRO A 9 28.05 8.63 -1.02
CA PRO A 9 27.21 9.53 -0.27
C PRO A 9 25.79 9.03 -0.15
N VAL A 10 25.36 8.20 -1.10
CA VAL A 10 24.02 7.64 -1.07
C VAL A 10 23.82 6.76 0.15
N SER A 11 24.81 5.92 0.48
CA SER A 11 24.70 5.12 1.69
C SER A 11 24.59 5.97 2.92
N ARG A 12 25.41 7.01 2.98
CA ARG A 12 25.38 7.89 4.11
C ARG A 12 24.05 8.63 4.23
N ILE A 13 23.51 9.04 3.09
CA ILE A 13 22.24 9.75 3.07
C ILE A 13 21.13 8.85 3.57
N SER A 14 21.16 7.59 3.19
CA SER A 14 20.09 6.69 3.61
C SER A 14 20.09 6.51 5.13
N PHE A 15 21.21 6.72 5.81
CA PHE A 15 21.24 6.66 7.26
C PHE A 15 20.73 7.93 7.90
N GLU A 16 20.51 8.97 7.14
CA GLU A 16 19.98 10.20 7.69
C GLU A 16 18.51 10.14 8.00
N ILE A 17 17.81 9.14 7.46
CA ILE A 17 16.41 8.96 7.81
C ILE A 17 16.37 8.29 9.18
N PRO A 18 15.70 8.91 10.16
CA PRO A 18 15.65 8.33 11.50
C PRO A 18 15.08 6.93 11.46
N SER A 19 15.66 6.01 12.21
CA SER A 19 15.21 4.63 12.19
C SER A 19 13.79 4.50 12.71
N SER A 20 13.35 5.38 13.60
CA SER A 20 11.97 5.33 14.06
C SER A 20 11.00 5.65 12.94
N VAL A 21 11.37 6.57 12.05
CA VAL A 21 10.52 6.91 10.91
C VAL A 21 10.46 5.74 9.94
N LEU A 22 11.61 5.15 9.63
CA LEU A 22 11.63 3.98 8.75
C LEU A 22 10.82 2.84 9.32
N ARG A 23 10.92 2.63 10.63
CA ARG A 23 10.16 1.57 11.27
C ARG A 23 8.66 1.81 11.15
N ASN A 24 8.24 3.05 11.37
CA ASN A 24 6.81 3.39 11.28
C ASN A 24 6.29 3.24 9.87
N ILE A 25 7.06 3.67 8.87
CA ILE A 25 6.68 3.52 7.47
C ILE A 25 6.58 2.03 7.13
N SER A 26 7.55 1.24 7.56
CA SER A 26 7.53 -0.21 7.28
C SER A 26 6.32 -0.87 7.91
N LYS A 27 6.00 -0.51 9.15
CA LYS A 27 4.83 -1.07 9.82
C LYS A 27 3.55 -0.72 9.09
N ALA A 28 3.44 0.52 8.63
CA ALA A 28 2.26 0.96 7.90
C ALA A 28 2.11 0.20 6.59
N ILE A 29 3.21 0.00 5.86
CA ILE A 29 3.18 -0.73 4.60
C ILE A 29 2.78 -2.18 4.83
N ILE A 30 3.35 -2.81 5.86
CA ILE A 30 3.03 -4.21 6.18
C ILE A 30 1.56 -4.33 6.57
N ALA A 31 1.09 -3.44 7.44
CA ALA A 31 -0.30 -3.48 7.89
C ALA A 31 -1.26 -3.31 6.71
N PHE A 32 -0.94 -2.38 5.81
CA PHE A 32 -1.79 -2.18 4.65
C PHE A 32 -1.75 -3.38 3.72
N SER A 33 -0.60 -4.07 3.61
CA SER A 33 -0.51 -5.28 2.79
C SER A 33 -1.43 -6.37 3.30
N TYR A 34 -1.55 -6.53 4.61
CA TYR A 34 -2.51 -7.47 5.18
C TYR A 34 -3.94 -7.05 4.87
N PHE A 35 -4.22 -5.75 4.98
CA PHE A 35 -5.55 -5.25 4.65
C PHE A 35 -5.89 -5.52 3.19
N GLU A 36 -4.93 -5.26 2.29
CA GLU A 36 -5.14 -5.48 0.87
C GLU A 36 -5.39 -6.95 0.56
N ALA A 37 -4.66 -7.85 1.21
CA ALA A 37 -4.87 -9.28 1.04
C ALA A 37 -6.27 -9.66 1.51
N THR A 38 -6.74 -9.09 2.60
CA THR A 38 -8.08 -9.33 3.10
C THR A 38 -9.14 -8.85 2.10
N VAL A 39 -8.91 -7.69 1.50
CA VAL A 39 -9.82 -7.16 0.48
C VAL A 39 -9.89 -8.11 -0.71
N GLU A 40 -8.75 -8.62 -1.16
CA GLU A 40 -8.73 -9.57 -2.26
C GLU A 40 -9.50 -10.82 -1.93
N MET A 41 -9.27 -11.38 -0.76
CA MET A 41 -9.96 -12.60 -0.35
C MET A 41 -11.47 -12.37 -0.24
N ALA A 42 -11.87 -11.20 0.23
CA ALA A 42 -13.28 -10.87 0.31
C ALA A 42 -13.91 -10.80 -1.09
N ILE A 43 -13.21 -10.19 -2.04
CA ILE A 43 -13.69 -10.13 -3.42
C ILE A 43 -13.86 -11.55 -3.96
N TRP A 44 -12.86 -12.40 -3.79
CA TRP A 44 -12.92 -13.76 -4.30
C TRP A 44 -14.08 -14.53 -3.67
N ASN A 45 -14.27 -14.38 -2.37
CA ASN A 45 -15.37 -15.07 -1.68
C ASN A 45 -16.72 -14.61 -2.18
N ILE A 46 -16.90 -13.32 -2.31
CA ILE A 46 -18.21 -12.79 -2.72
C ILE A 46 -18.52 -13.18 -4.16
N LEU A 47 -17.52 -13.12 -5.02
CA LEU A 47 -17.70 -13.48 -6.42
C LEU A 47 -17.56 -14.98 -6.66
N LYS A 48 -17.29 -15.74 -5.62
CA LYS A 48 -17.16 -17.21 -5.67
C LYS A 48 -16.08 -17.66 -6.63
N LEU A 49 -14.95 -16.97 -6.60
CA LEU A 49 -13.78 -17.33 -7.38
C LEU A 49 -12.89 -18.24 -6.56
N GLU A 50 -12.30 -19.23 -7.21
CA GLU A 50 -11.26 -20.02 -6.58
C GLU A 50 -10.02 -19.17 -6.46
N SER A 51 -9.14 -19.52 -5.51
CA SER A 51 -8.00 -18.67 -5.21
C SER A 51 -7.09 -18.44 -6.41
N ASP A 52 -6.92 -19.44 -7.27
CA ASP A 52 -6.07 -19.26 -8.45
C ASP A 52 -6.70 -18.28 -9.43
N ASP A 53 -7.99 -18.44 -9.70
CA ASP A 53 -8.71 -17.52 -10.58
C ASP A 53 -8.77 -16.13 -9.97
N GLY A 54 -8.98 -16.08 -8.66
CA GLY A 54 -9.04 -14.81 -7.94
C GLY A 54 -7.73 -14.03 -8.05
N ARG A 55 -6.60 -14.73 -7.92
CA ARG A 55 -5.31 -14.07 -8.06
C ARG A 55 -5.11 -13.51 -9.45
N ILE A 56 -5.50 -14.25 -10.47
CA ILE A 56 -5.41 -13.75 -11.83
C ILE A 56 -6.25 -12.50 -11.98
N PHE A 57 -7.43 -12.50 -11.39
CA PHE A 57 -8.37 -11.38 -11.49
C PHE A 57 -7.81 -10.12 -10.80
N THR A 58 -7.21 -10.26 -9.62
CA THR A 58 -6.83 -9.10 -8.82
C THR A 58 -5.36 -8.71 -8.91
N ARG A 59 -4.50 -9.57 -9.44
CA ARG A 59 -3.05 -9.35 -9.32
C ARG A 59 -2.54 -8.10 -10.01
N THR A 60 -3.24 -7.62 -11.03
CA THR A 60 -2.79 -6.42 -11.75
C THR A 60 -3.52 -5.16 -11.28
N MET A 61 -4.41 -5.29 -10.33
CA MET A 61 -5.18 -4.15 -9.86
C MET A 61 -4.44 -3.41 -8.77
N GLN A 62 -4.55 -2.09 -8.79
CA GLN A 62 -4.06 -1.28 -7.70
C GLN A 62 -5.01 -1.37 -6.51
N ALA A 63 -4.48 -1.07 -5.33
CA ALA A 63 -5.24 -1.23 -4.09
C ALA A 63 -6.53 -0.42 -4.08
N VAL A 64 -6.49 0.82 -4.55
CA VAL A 64 -7.69 1.67 -4.57
C VAL A 64 -8.78 1.06 -5.42
N ARG A 65 -8.39 0.44 -6.55
CA ARG A 65 -9.36 -0.21 -7.42
C ARG A 65 -9.97 -1.44 -6.77
N LYS A 66 -9.16 -2.24 -6.08
CA LYS A 66 -9.67 -3.41 -5.35
C LYS A 66 -10.68 -2.99 -4.31
N ILE A 67 -10.37 -1.94 -3.57
CA ILE A 67 -11.27 -1.42 -2.55
C ILE A 67 -12.56 -0.94 -3.20
N GLY A 68 -12.46 -0.25 -4.33
CA GLY A 68 -13.64 0.23 -5.05
C GLY A 68 -14.54 -0.91 -5.53
N ILE A 69 -13.94 -1.98 -6.02
CA ILE A 69 -14.72 -3.15 -6.47
C ILE A 69 -15.43 -3.79 -5.27
N LEU A 70 -14.72 -3.97 -4.17
CA LEU A 70 -15.33 -4.55 -2.99
C LEU A 70 -16.46 -3.68 -2.49
N GLN A 71 -16.26 -2.37 -2.47
CA GLN A 71 -17.31 -1.44 -2.08
C GLN A 71 -18.57 -1.62 -2.92
N GLU A 72 -18.39 -1.66 -4.22
CA GLU A 72 -19.51 -1.78 -5.15
C GLU A 72 -20.28 -3.08 -4.91
N VAL A 73 -19.55 -4.17 -4.76
CA VAL A 73 -20.18 -5.47 -4.55
C VAL A 73 -20.91 -5.52 -3.20
N VAL A 74 -20.30 -4.98 -2.16
CA VAL A 74 -20.91 -4.95 -0.85
C VAL A 74 -22.17 -4.08 -0.85
N GLU A 75 -22.11 -2.94 -1.48
CA GLU A 75 -23.26 -2.04 -1.53
C GLU A 75 -24.43 -2.66 -2.28
N ARG A 76 -24.13 -3.48 -3.26
CA ARG A 76 -25.18 -4.15 -4.01
C ARG A 76 -25.75 -5.35 -3.27
N ARG A 77 -24.92 -6.15 -2.65
CA ARG A 77 -25.32 -7.46 -2.14
C ARG A 77 -25.51 -7.51 -0.64
N HIS A 78 -24.91 -6.56 0.09
CA HIS A 78 -24.91 -6.58 1.54
C HIS A 78 -25.29 -5.21 2.10
N THR A 79 -26.50 -4.78 1.77
CA THR A 79 -26.99 -3.46 2.12
C THR A 79 -26.98 -3.23 3.63
N ASN A 80 -27.20 -4.29 4.41
CA ASN A 80 -27.18 -4.15 5.87
C ASN A 80 -25.80 -3.73 6.37
N LEU A 81 -24.74 -4.30 5.80
CA LEU A 81 -23.38 -3.92 6.16
C LEU A 81 -23.09 -2.50 5.75
N THR A 82 -23.59 -2.09 4.60
CA THR A 82 -23.43 -0.72 4.12
C THR A 82 -24.03 0.28 5.09
N ARG A 83 -25.15 -0.07 5.71
CA ARG A 83 -25.81 0.85 6.63
C ARG A 83 -25.16 0.88 8.01
N SER A 84 -24.44 -0.17 8.38
CA SER A 84 -23.95 -0.27 9.75
C SER A 84 -22.46 -0.01 9.85
N ILE A 85 -21.65 -0.86 9.24
CA ILE A 85 -20.20 -0.84 9.43
C ILE A 85 -19.47 -0.35 8.20
N LEU A 86 -19.85 -0.85 7.03
CA LEU A 86 -19.15 -0.55 5.77
C LEU A 86 -19.85 0.60 5.06
N ASP A 87 -19.89 1.75 5.72
CA ASP A 87 -20.52 2.94 5.17
C ASP A 87 -19.55 3.71 4.30
N LYS A 88 -20.01 4.84 3.78
CA LYS A 88 -19.18 5.63 2.86
C LYS A 88 -17.92 6.14 3.53
N ASP A 89 -17.99 6.45 4.81
CA ASP A 89 -16.83 6.93 5.53
C ASP A 89 -15.77 5.84 5.67
N PHE A 90 -16.20 4.60 5.91
CA PHE A 90 -15.27 3.48 5.95
C PHE A 90 -14.49 3.35 4.63
N TRP A 91 -15.21 3.36 3.52
CA TRP A 91 -14.60 3.18 2.20
C TRP A 91 -13.68 4.34 1.87
N LYS A 92 -14.08 5.55 2.24
CA LYS A 92 -13.23 6.71 2.01
C LYS A 92 -11.92 6.57 2.79
N ARG A 93 -12.00 6.18 4.05
CA ARG A 93 -10.80 6.01 4.86
C ARG A 93 -9.91 4.89 4.31
N ALA A 94 -10.52 3.82 3.81
CA ALA A 94 -9.74 2.73 3.22
C ALA A 94 -9.00 3.19 1.97
N LYS A 95 -9.66 3.95 1.11
CA LYS A 95 -9.03 4.46 -0.10
C LYS A 95 -7.96 5.49 0.22
N ASP A 96 -8.20 6.33 1.21
CA ASP A 96 -7.21 7.31 1.66
C ASP A 96 -5.98 6.60 2.20
N ALA A 97 -6.17 5.53 2.97
CA ALA A 97 -5.05 4.75 3.50
C ALA A 97 -4.24 4.13 2.37
N ALA A 98 -4.91 3.65 1.32
CA ALA A 98 -4.22 3.09 0.16
C ALA A 98 -3.35 4.14 -0.52
N GLN A 99 -3.89 5.34 -0.67
CA GLN A 99 -3.14 6.42 -1.29
C GLN A 99 -1.99 6.87 -0.41
N GLU A 100 -2.20 6.93 0.89
CA GLU A 100 -1.13 7.31 1.82
C GLU A 100 -0.01 6.29 1.80
N ARG A 101 -0.35 5.02 1.72
CA ARG A 101 0.66 3.98 1.62
C ARG A 101 1.48 4.14 0.36
N ASN A 102 0.83 4.44 -0.76
CA ASN A 102 1.52 4.66 -2.01
C ASN A 102 2.44 5.87 -1.93
N ILE A 103 1.96 6.95 -1.35
CA ILE A 103 2.76 8.16 -1.17
C ILE A 103 3.97 7.86 -0.29
N ALA A 104 3.79 7.13 0.79
CA ALA A 104 4.89 6.80 1.68
C ALA A 104 5.95 5.96 0.97
N ALA A 105 5.52 4.93 0.24
CA ALA A 105 6.44 4.08 -0.48
C ALA A 105 7.19 4.85 -1.56
N HIS A 106 6.47 5.67 -2.33
CA HIS A 106 7.10 6.48 -3.37
C HIS A 106 7.95 7.59 -2.77
N GLY A 107 7.51 8.16 -1.66
CA GLY A 107 8.23 9.22 -0.99
C GLY A 107 9.62 8.82 -0.58
N VAL A 108 9.76 7.60 -0.07
CA VAL A 108 11.07 7.09 0.30
C VAL A 108 11.98 6.98 -0.93
N TRP A 109 11.43 6.45 -2.03
CA TRP A 109 12.19 6.32 -3.26
C TRP A 109 12.56 7.66 -3.86
N ILE A 110 11.65 8.62 -3.87
CA ILE A 110 11.92 9.95 -4.42
C ILE A 110 13.00 10.64 -3.61
N TRP A 111 12.90 10.56 -2.28
CA TRP A 111 13.88 11.17 -1.42
C TRP A 111 15.27 10.60 -1.69
N TYR A 112 15.36 9.27 -1.77
CA TYR A 112 16.60 8.58 -2.02
C TYR A 112 17.15 8.95 -3.41
N GLY A 113 16.28 8.94 -4.40
CA GLY A 113 16.66 9.27 -5.76
C GLY A 113 17.12 10.70 -5.91
N GLU A 114 16.45 11.63 -5.29
CA GLU A 114 16.83 13.02 -5.34
C GLU A 114 18.17 13.25 -4.66
N CYS A 115 18.39 12.60 -3.53
CA CYS A 115 19.66 12.70 -2.89
C CYS A 115 20.78 12.13 -3.73
N SER A 116 20.51 11.07 -4.46
CA SER A 116 21.48 10.49 -5.37
C SER A 116 21.80 11.40 -6.51
N THR A 117 20.80 12.03 -7.10
CA THR A 117 21.00 12.86 -8.29
C THR A 117 21.50 14.24 -7.94
N SER A 118 21.25 14.71 -6.76
CA SER A 118 21.64 16.06 -6.41
C SER A 118 23.13 16.24 -6.34
N ARG A 119 23.89 15.15 -6.46
CA ARG A 119 25.28 15.26 -6.47
C ARG A 119 25.88 15.34 -7.80
N VAL A 120 25.10 15.15 -8.78
CA VAL A 120 25.54 15.29 -10.16
C VAL A 120 25.72 16.77 -10.52
#